data_ff4940cead7dcd92fa215311edea3d06
#
_entry.id   ff4940cead7dcd92fa215311edea3d06
#
_cell.length_a   1.000
_cell.length_b   1.000
_cell.length_c   1.000
_cell.angle_alpha   90.00
_cell.angle_beta   90.00
_cell.angle_gamma   90.00
#
_symmetry.space_group_name_H-M   'P 1'
#
loop_
_entity.id
_entity.type
_entity.pdbx_description
1 polymer ?
#
loop_
_entity_poly.entity_id
_entity_poly.type
_entity_poly.pdbx_seq_one_letter_code
_entity_poly.pdbx_strand_id
1 'polypeptide(L)'
;MREVTEETIKERVFETLKICGLYPFRNWPVSALSFGQKKRVTIASILVMNPEVLILDEPTAGQDFRHYTEIMEFLRRIHEKLGITIIMITHDMHLMLEYTDRAIVIADGKMLADDTPAHILTNEEISDRAYLKKTSLYDLAVKCDIAEPTAFVERFIQYEREVGRDV
;
A
#
# COMPACT_ATOMS: atom_id res chain seq x y z
N MET A 1 7.33 -4.01 -33.14
CA MET A 1 7.88 -4.45 -31.83
C MET A 1 9.40 -4.39 -31.96
N ARG A 2 10.10 -3.60 -31.13
CA ARG A 2 11.59 -3.66 -31.08
C ARG A 2 11.95 -4.98 -30.40
N GLU A 3 12.77 -5.80 -31.06
CA GLU A 3 13.38 -6.97 -30.42
C GLU A 3 14.22 -6.49 -29.24
N VAL A 4 13.84 -6.91 -28.04
CA VAL A 4 14.60 -6.61 -26.82
C VAL A 4 15.72 -7.63 -26.77
N THR A 5 16.96 -7.17 -26.73
CA THR A 5 18.14 -8.07 -26.68
C THR A 5 18.19 -8.79 -25.31
N GLU A 6 18.82 -9.97 -25.28
CA GLU A 6 19.03 -10.73 -24.05
C GLU A 6 19.80 -9.92 -23.00
N GLU A 7 20.72 -9.09 -23.43
CA GLU A 7 21.50 -8.19 -22.58
C GLU A 7 20.61 -7.14 -21.89
N THR A 8 19.73 -6.50 -22.66
CA THR A 8 18.75 -5.54 -22.12
C THR A 8 17.79 -6.20 -21.12
N ILE A 9 17.38 -7.45 -21.36
CA ILE A 9 16.53 -8.20 -20.42
C ILE A 9 17.30 -8.44 -19.10
N LYS A 10 18.55 -8.91 -19.17
CA LYS A 10 19.38 -9.15 -17.98
C LYS A 10 19.62 -7.88 -17.17
N GLU A 11 19.90 -6.76 -17.83
CA GLU A 11 20.07 -5.47 -17.17
C GLU A 11 18.80 -5.06 -16.39
N ARG A 12 17.64 -5.10 -17.04
CA ARG A 12 16.34 -4.79 -16.38
C ARG A 12 16.04 -5.69 -15.19
N VAL A 13 16.30 -7.00 -15.33
CA VAL A 13 16.14 -7.95 -14.24
C VAL A 13 17.05 -7.57 -13.06
N PHE A 14 18.32 -7.29 -13.32
CA PHE A 14 19.25 -6.96 -12.24
C PHE A 14 18.93 -5.64 -11.56
N GLU A 15 18.52 -4.62 -12.30
CA GLU A 15 18.06 -3.36 -11.74
C GLU A 15 16.81 -3.55 -10.87
N THR A 16 15.83 -4.28 -11.37
CA THR A 16 14.61 -4.61 -10.61
C THR A 16 14.93 -5.37 -9.33
N LEU A 17 15.81 -6.37 -9.40
CA LEU A 17 16.25 -7.11 -8.21
C LEU A 17 16.96 -6.22 -7.18
N LYS A 18 17.75 -5.23 -7.62
CA LYS A 18 18.38 -4.25 -6.72
C LYS A 18 17.34 -3.38 -6.03
N ILE A 19 16.36 -2.87 -6.79
CA ILE A 19 15.25 -2.05 -6.25
C ILE A 19 14.46 -2.84 -5.20
N CYS A 20 14.18 -4.12 -5.48
CA CYS A 20 13.45 -5.01 -4.59
C CYS A 20 14.28 -5.56 -3.42
N GLY A 21 15.58 -5.26 -3.34
CA GLY A 21 16.49 -5.82 -2.32
C GLY A 21 16.72 -7.32 -2.46
N LEU A 22 16.53 -7.86 -3.67
CA LEU A 22 16.65 -9.29 -3.97
C LEU A 22 17.97 -9.66 -4.70
N TYR A 23 18.74 -8.67 -5.11
CA TYR A 23 19.97 -8.92 -5.88
C TYR A 23 20.98 -9.88 -5.22
N PRO A 24 21.19 -9.83 -3.88
CA PRO A 24 22.05 -10.82 -3.20
C PRO A 24 21.56 -12.26 -3.35
N PHE A 25 20.27 -12.47 -3.54
CA PHE A 25 19.61 -13.78 -3.63
C PHE A 25 19.35 -14.24 -5.06
N ARG A 26 19.83 -13.52 -6.08
CA ARG A 26 19.53 -13.76 -7.51
C ARG A 26 19.82 -15.17 -8.02
N ASN A 27 20.75 -15.88 -7.37
CA ASN A 27 21.12 -17.25 -7.72
C ASN A 27 20.49 -18.30 -6.78
N TRP A 28 19.65 -17.88 -5.83
CA TRP A 28 18.99 -18.79 -4.91
C TRP A 28 17.70 -19.35 -5.53
N PRO A 29 17.37 -20.62 -5.25
CA PRO A 29 16.07 -21.14 -5.63
C PRO A 29 14.98 -20.41 -4.85
N VAL A 30 13.84 -20.12 -5.49
CA VAL A 30 12.71 -19.41 -4.85
C VAL A 30 12.22 -20.14 -3.59
N SER A 31 12.34 -21.46 -3.54
CA SER A 31 11.97 -22.28 -2.39
C SER A 31 12.75 -21.92 -1.11
N ALA A 32 14.01 -21.48 -1.24
CA ALA A 32 14.88 -21.12 -0.13
C ALA A 32 14.67 -19.69 0.40
N LEU A 33 13.85 -18.89 -0.29
CA LEU A 33 13.55 -17.51 0.11
C LEU A 33 12.53 -17.49 1.27
N SER A 34 12.64 -16.47 2.13
CA SER A 34 11.63 -16.19 3.15
C SER A 34 10.29 -15.81 2.50
N PHE A 35 9.22 -15.83 3.29
CA PHE A 35 7.89 -15.47 2.82
C PHE A 35 7.86 -14.03 2.25
N GLY A 36 8.41 -13.04 2.96
CA GLY A 36 8.51 -11.65 2.51
C GLY A 36 9.36 -11.51 1.24
N GLN A 37 10.46 -12.26 1.13
CA GLN A 37 11.27 -12.29 -0.09
C GLN A 37 10.49 -12.88 -1.28
N LYS A 38 9.70 -13.93 -1.08
CA LYS A 38 8.82 -14.50 -2.11
C LYS A 38 7.79 -13.48 -2.60
N LYS A 39 7.15 -12.74 -1.70
CA LYS A 39 6.24 -11.64 -2.09
C LYS A 39 6.96 -10.56 -2.91
N ARG A 40 8.17 -10.17 -2.52
CA ARG A 40 8.99 -9.23 -3.30
C ARG A 40 9.36 -9.78 -4.68
N VAL A 41 9.60 -11.09 -4.83
CA VAL A 41 9.82 -11.73 -6.14
C VAL A 41 8.58 -11.60 -7.02
N THR A 42 7.38 -11.83 -6.48
CA THR A 42 6.13 -11.66 -7.22
C THR A 42 5.97 -10.23 -7.73
N ILE A 43 6.23 -9.24 -6.88
CA ILE A 43 6.17 -7.82 -7.28
C ILE A 43 7.28 -7.51 -8.31
N ALA A 44 8.50 -8.00 -8.11
CA ALA A 44 9.62 -7.79 -9.03
C ALA A 44 9.32 -8.35 -10.43
N SER A 45 8.60 -9.48 -10.54
CA SER A 45 8.21 -10.08 -11.83
C SER A 45 7.29 -9.18 -12.66
N ILE A 46 6.53 -8.30 -12.02
CA ILE A 46 5.71 -7.28 -12.69
C ILE A 46 6.53 -6.02 -12.97
N LEU A 47 7.32 -5.57 -11.98
CA LEU A 47 8.11 -4.34 -12.10
C LEU A 47 9.15 -4.39 -13.23
N VAL A 48 9.68 -5.58 -13.57
CA VAL A 48 10.62 -5.74 -14.68
C VAL A 48 10.04 -5.32 -16.03
N MET A 49 8.71 -5.31 -16.15
CA MET A 49 7.99 -4.83 -17.34
C MET A 49 7.88 -3.30 -17.40
N ASN A 50 8.38 -2.59 -16.39
CA ASN A 50 8.32 -1.14 -16.25
C ASN A 50 6.89 -0.57 -16.35
N PRO A 51 5.95 -1.01 -15.50
CA PRO A 51 4.57 -0.54 -15.53
C PRO A 51 4.47 0.90 -15.00
N GLU A 52 3.52 1.66 -15.50
CA GLU A 52 3.16 2.97 -14.94
C GLU A 52 2.19 2.83 -13.73
N VAL A 53 1.42 1.74 -13.72
CA VAL A 53 0.42 1.44 -12.68
C VAL A 53 0.62 0.01 -12.18
N LEU A 54 0.69 -0.17 -10.86
CA LEU A 54 0.73 -1.46 -10.19
C LEU A 54 -0.57 -1.64 -9.37
N ILE A 55 -1.32 -2.68 -9.69
CA ILE A 55 -2.57 -3.02 -8.96
C ILE A 55 -2.28 -4.23 -8.08
N LEU A 56 -2.60 -4.11 -6.80
CA LEU A 56 -2.41 -5.14 -5.79
C LEU A 56 -3.74 -5.47 -5.11
N ASP A 57 -4.07 -6.75 -5.08
CA ASP A 57 -5.26 -7.25 -4.39
C ASP A 57 -4.84 -7.86 -3.06
N GLU A 58 -5.35 -7.29 -1.95
CA GLU A 58 -5.09 -7.69 -0.58
C GLU A 58 -3.59 -7.94 -0.28
N PRO A 59 -2.69 -6.96 -0.51
CA PRO A 59 -1.24 -7.20 -0.44
C PRO A 59 -0.75 -7.62 0.93
N THR A 60 -1.49 -7.30 2.00
CA THR A 60 -1.13 -7.57 3.40
C THR A 60 -1.98 -8.66 4.05
N ALA A 61 -2.91 -9.29 3.32
CA ALA A 61 -3.79 -10.30 3.87
C ALA A 61 -3.03 -11.44 4.57
N GLY A 62 -3.48 -11.80 5.77
CA GLY A 62 -2.91 -12.89 6.56
C GLY A 62 -1.51 -12.64 7.10
N GLN A 63 -1.05 -11.38 7.15
CA GLN A 63 0.24 -11.00 7.70
C GLN A 63 0.10 -10.59 9.18
N ASP A 64 1.14 -10.88 9.97
CA ASP A 64 1.36 -10.20 11.24
C ASP A 64 1.80 -8.74 11.01
N PHE A 65 1.77 -7.94 12.06
CA PHE A 65 2.09 -6.51 11.99
C PHE A 65 3.48 -6.23 11.40
N ARG A 66 4.49 -7.04 11.75
CA ARG A 66 5.84 -6.84 11.23
C ARG A 66 5.92 -7.04 9.73
N HIS A 67 5.37 -8.15 9.22
CA HIS A 67 5.38 -8.44 7.79
C HIS A 67 4.49 -7.48 7.01
N TYR A 68 3.37 -7.04 7.60
CA TYR A 68 2.52 -5.97 7.08
C TYR A 68 3.34 -4.69 6.84
N THR A 69 4.01 -4.19 7.87
CA THR A 69 4.83 -2.98 7.78
C THR A 69 5.96 -3.13 6.76
N GLU A 70 6.67 -4.27 6.76
CA GLU A 70 7.76 -4.53 5.79
C GLU A 70 7.27 -4.49 4.33
N ILE A 71 6.04 -4.97 4.05
CA ILE A 71 5.46 -4.93 2.71
C ILE A 71 5.05 -3.50 2.34
N MET A 72 4.38 -2.78 3.24
CA MET A 72 3.91 -1.43 2.96
C MET A 72 5.07 -0.45 2.76
N GLU A 73 6.08 -0.52 3.62
CA GLU A 73 7.31 0.27 3.46
C GLU A 73 8.07 -0.07 2.17
N PHE A 74 8.02 -1.32 1.75
CA PHE A 74 8.61 -1.73 0.47
C PHE A 74 7.83 -1.12 -0.71
N LEU A 75 6.49 -1.14 -0.69
CA LEU A 75 5.65 -0.54 -1.73
C LEU A 75 5.84 0.97 -1.79
N ARG A 76 5.90 1.66 -0.63
CA ARG A 76 6.18 3.09 -0.55
C ARG A 76 7.51 3.43 -1.23
N ARG A 77 8.60 2.70 -0.90
CA ARG A 77 9.91 2.91 -1.55
C ARG A 77 9.89 2.68 -3.05
N ILE A 78 9.11 1.74 -3.55
CA ILE A 78 8.94 1.50 -4.99
C ILE A 78 8.24 2.69 -5.63
N HIS A 79 7.14 3.16 -5.04
CA HIS A 79 6.42 4.34 -5.51
C HIS A 79 7.35 5.57 -5.59
N GLU A 80 8.06 5.87 -4.50
CA GLU A 80 8.98 7.01 -4.43
C GLU A 80 10.15 6.93 -5.45
N LYS A 81 10.71 5.73 -5.64
CA LYS A 81 11.87 5.54 -6.53
C LYS A 81 11.51 5.50 -8.01
N LEU A 82 10.38 4.91 -8.35
CA LEU A 82 9.98 4.64 -9.73
C LEU A 82 8.92 5.62 -10.24
N GLY A 83 8.27 6.38 -9.35
CA GLY A 83 7.16 7.28 -9.71
C GLY A 83 5.92 6.56 -10.24
N ILE A 84 5.79 5.24 -9.98
CA ILE A 84 4.64 4.46 -10.44
C ILE A 84 3.42 4.71 -9.54
N THR A 85 2.24 4.67 -10.12
CA THR A 85 0.99 4.69 -9.35
C THR A 85 0.72 3.30 -8.77
N ILE A 86 0.47 3.22 -7.46
CA ILE A 86 0.08 1.97 -6.79
C ILE A 86 -1.40 2.06 -6.42
N ILE A 87 -2.19 1.10 -6.89
CA ILE A 87 -3.59 0.93 -6.53
C ILE A 87 -3.70 -0.34 -5.70
N MET A 88 -4.27 -0.23 -4.50
CA MET A 88 -4.50 -1.37 -3.62
C MET A 88 -6.00 -1.61 -3.45
N ILE A 89 -6.42 -2.85 -3.63
CA ILE A 89 -7.77 -3.30 -3.28
C ILE A 89 -7.64 -3.91 -1.89
N THR A 90 -8.38 -3.38 -0.93
CA THR A 90 -8.30 -3.86 0.47
C THR A 90 -9.57 -3.54 1.25
N HIS A 91 -9.81 -4.31 2.28
CA HIS A 91 -10.80 -4.05 3.32
C HIS A 91 -10.15 -3.60 4.66
N ASP A 92 -8.85 -3.35 4.65
CA ASP A 92 -8.12 -2.87 5.82
C ASP A 92 -8.15 -1.34 5.91
N MET A 93 -8.97 -0.83 6.81
CA MET A 93 -9.16 0.62 7.01
C MET A 93 -7.93 1.30 7.61
N HIS A 94 -7.10 0.57 8.38
CA HIS A 94 -5.84 1.10 8.89
C HIS A 94 -4.84 1.32 7.77
N LEU A 95 -4.69 0.31 6.89
CA LEU A 95 -3.85 0.42 5.69
C LEU A 95 -4.27 1.62 4.84
N MET A 96 -5.58 1.76 4.60
CA MET A 96 -6.12 2.86 3.82
C MET A 96 -5.75 4.22 4.42
N LEU A 97 -5.93 4.40 5.74
CA LEU A 97 -5.59 5.65 6.43
C LEU A 97 -4.10 5.95 6.42
N GLU A 98 -3.27 4.94 6.70
CA GLU A 98 -1.84 5.11 6.95
C GLU A 98 -1.05 5.31 5.66
N TYR A 99 -1.41 4.57 4.60
CA TYR A 99 -0.56 4.45 3.40
C TYR A 99 -1.15 5.04 2.11
N THR A 100 -2.38 5.56 2.13
CA THR A 100 -2.97 6.11 0.90
C THR A 100 -3.40 7.57 1.08
N ASP A 101 -3.34 8.33 -0.01
CA ASP A 101 -3.77 9.74 -0.02
C ASP A 101 -5.16 9.91 -0.63
N ARG A 102 -5.64 8.90 -1.36
CA ARG A 102 -6.94 8.88 -2.03
C ARG A 102 -7.52 7.48 -1.94
N ALA A 103 -8.81 7.39 -1.68
CA ALA A 103 -9.53 6.14 -1.65
C ALA A 103 -10.83 6.23 -2.46
N ILE A 104 -11.18 5.13 -3.10
CA ILE A 104 -12.43 4.98 -3.85
C ILE A 104 -13.22 3.87 -3.16
N VAL A 105 -14.45 4.18 -2.75
CA VAL A 105 -15.36 3.22 -2.14
C VAL A 105 -16.34 2.71 -3.19
N ILE A 106 -16.37 1.40 -3.34
CA ILE A 106 -17.30 0.71 -4.26
C ILE A 106 -18.17 -0.23 -3.42
N ALA A 107 -19.49 -0.08 -3.54
CA ALA A 107 -20.46 -1.00 -2.97
C ALA A 107 -21.63 -1.18 -3.95
N ASP A 108 -22.24 -2.36 -3.97
CA ASP A 108 -23.37 -2.72 -4.86
C ASP A 108 -23.11 -2.40 -6.34
N GLY A 109 -21.86 -2.57 -6.81
CA GLY A 109 -21.46 -2.29 -8.18
C GLY A 109 -21.43 -0.80 -8.55
N LYS A 110 -21.46 0.12 -7.57
CA LYS A 110 -21.42 1.57 -7.77
C LYS A 110 -20.31 2.21 -6.95
N MET A 111 -19.74 3.27 -7.50
CA MET A 111 -18.83 4.13 -6.75
C MET A 111 -19.66 5.00 -5.79
N LEU A 112 -19.40 4.87 -4.50
CA LEU A 112 -20.06 5.64 -3.45
C LEU A 112 -19.29 6.89 -3.07
N ALA A 113 -17.96 6.82 -3.06
CA ALA A 113 -17.10 7.93 -2.70
C ALA A 113 -15.76 7.85 -3.44
N ASP A 114 -15.13 9.01 -3.58
CA ASP A 114 -13.80 9.21 -4.11
C ASP A 114 -13.22 10.44 -3.40
N ASP A 115 -12.46 10.21 -2.33
CA ASP A 115 -11.98 11.27 -1.44
C ASP A 115 -10.76 10.80 -0.62
N THR A 116 -10.31 11.62 0.32
CA THR A 116 -9.29 11.21 1.29
C THR A 116 -9.81 10.10 2.21
N PRO A 117 -8.94 9.17 2.65
CA PRO A 117 -9.33 8.11 3.57
C PRO A 117 -10.00 8.62 4.85
N ALA A 118 -9.49 9.71 5.42
CA ALA A 118 -10.04 10.29 6.65
C ALA A 118 -11.48 10.79 6.44
N HIS A 119 -11.76 11.53 5.37
CA HIS A 119 -13.12 12.00 5.05
C HIS A 119 -14.08 10.83 4.83
N ILE A 120 -13.66 9.79 4.11
CA ILE A 120 -14.49 8.61 3.88
C ILE A 120 -14.85 7.91 5.19
N LEU A 121 -13.86 7.64 6.05
CA LEU A 121 -14.05 6.86 7.27
C LEU A 121 -14.76 7.64 8.40
N THR A 122 -14.81 8.95 8.30
CA THR A 122 -15.54 9.80 9.23
C THR A 122 -16.95 10.16 8.75
N ASN A 123 -17.29 9.84 7.50
CA ASN A 123 -18.62 10.03 6.94
C ASN A 123 -19.51 8.82 7.28
N GLU A 124 -20.53 9.06 8.11
CA GLU A 124 -21.44 8.01 8.59
C GLU A 124 -22.25 7.38 7.45
N GLU A 125 -22.76 8.18 6.51
CA GLU A 125 -23.56 7.67 5.40
C GLU A 125 -22.77 6.73 4.50
N ILE A 126 -21.52 7.09 4.17
CA ILE A 126 -20.64 6.26 3.35
C ILE A 126 -20.27 4.98 4.10
N SER A 127 -19.88 5.11 5.39
CA SER A 127 -19.48 3.99 6.24
C SER A 127 -20.59 2.97 6.40
N ASP A 128 -21.81 3.42 6.65
CA ASP A 128 -22.97 2.53 6.83
C ASP A 128 -23.36 1.83 5.50
N ARG A 129 -23.39 2.56 4.39
CA ARG A 129 -23.75 2.00 3.07
C ARG A 129 -22.71 1.03 2.52
N ALA A 130 -21.45 1.26 2.81
CA ALA A 130 -20.33 0.40 2.35
C ALA A 130 -19.91 -0.63 3.41
N TYR A 131 -20.58 -0.69 4.56
CA TYR A 131 -20.26 -1.56 5.70
C TYR A 131 -18.80 -1.39 6.16
N LEU A 132 -18.28 -0.15 6.09
CA LEU A 132 -16.93 0.15 6.54
C LEU A 132 -16.89 0.26 8.07
N LYS A 133 -15.87 -0.33 8.66
CA LYS A 133 -15.67 -0.21 10.10
C LYS A 133 -15.01 1.14 10.41
N LYS A 134 -15.64 1.95 11.26
CA LYS A 134 -15.02 3.17 11.80
C LYS A 134 -13.72 2.82 12.50
N THR A 135 -12.73 3.68 12.39
CA THR A 135 -11.46 3.46 13.08
C THR A 135 -11.57 3.78 14.56
N SER A 136 -10.80 3.05 15.37
CA SER A 136 -10.74 3.29 16.82
C SER A 136 -10.33 4.72 17.17
N LEU A 137 -9.52 5.34 16.30
CA LEU A 137 -9.05 6.71 16.46
C LEU A 137 -10.19 7.73 16.32
N TYR A 138 -11.09 7.55 15.34
CA TYR A 138 -12.27 8.39 15.19
C TYR A 138 -13.24 8.22 16.38
N ASP A 139 -13.51 6.98 16.77
CA ASP A 139 -14.37 6.70 17.94
C ASP A 139 -13.80 7.30 19.23
N LEU A 140 -12.48 7.29 19.39
CA LEU A 140 -11.80 7.94 20.52
C LEU A 140 -12.01 9.45 20.48
N ALA A 141 -11.81 10.08 19.31
CA ALA A 141 -12.00 11.52 19.14
C ALA A 141 -13.42 11.96 19.52
N VAL A 142 -14.43 11.20 19.07
CA VAL A 142 -15.84 11.46 19.42
C VAL A 142 -16.10 11.28 20.92
N LYS A 143 -15.59 10.21 21.54
CA LYS A 143 -15.76 9.95 22.99
C LYS A 143 -15.05 10.96 23.87
N CYS A 144 -13.99 11.59 23.38
CA CYS A 144 -13.25 12.64 24.06
C CYS A 144 -13.78 14.06 23.76
N ASP A 145 -14.94 14.18 23.11
CA ASP A 145 -15.57 15.46 22.75
C ASP A 145 -14.63 16.40 21.97
N ILE A 146 -13.78 15.84 21.09
CA ILE A 146 -12.91 16.64 20.23
C ILE A 146 -13.81 17.36 19.21
N ALA A 147 -13.69 18.68 19.13
CA ALA A 147 -14.57 19.53 18.32
C ALA A 147 -14.57 19.18 16.83
N GLU A 148 -13.42 18.73 16.30
CA GLU A 148 -13.25 18.37 14.90
C GLU A 148 -12.62 16.97 14.77
N PRO A 149 -13.39 15.87 14.96
CA PRO A 149 -12.85 14.50 14.96
C PRO A 149 -12.12 14.13 13.67
N THR A 150 -12.62 14.55 12.51
CA THR A 150 -12.00 14.31 11.19
C THR A 150 -10.63 14.96 11.11
N ALA A 151 -10.54 16.25 11.43
CA ALA A 151 -9.26 16.98 11.42
C ALA A 151 -8.26 16.41 12.43
N PHE A 152 -8.76 15.88 13.56
CA PHE A 152 -7.91 15.17 14.53
C PHE A 152 -7.31 13.91 13.92
N VAL A 153 -8.11 13.08 13.26
CA VAL A 153 -7.65 11.86 12.58
C VAL A 153 -6.61 12.19 11.52
N GLU A 154 -6.86 13.20 10.68
CA GLU A 154 -5.91 13.64 9.64
C GLU A 154 -4.56 14.08 10.23
N ARG A 155 -4.59 14.93 11.26
CA ARG A 155 -3.35 15.42 11.92
C ARG A 155 -2.59 14.29 12.61
N PHE A 156 -3.30 13.35 13.23
CA PHE A 156 -2.67 12.21 13.88
C PHE A 156 -1.95 11.32 12.85
N ILE A 157 -2.61 10.98 11.75
CA ILE A 157 -2.01 10.20 10.66
C ILE A 157 -0.82 10.93 10.03
N GLN A 158 -0.95 12.24 9.80
CA GLN A 158 0.16 13.03 9.29
C GLN A 158 1.37 12.99 10.23
N TYR A 159 1.14 13.16 11.54
CA TYR A 159 2.19 13.09 12.55
C TYR A 159 2.87 11.71 12.57
N GLU A 160 2.11 10.62 12.53
CA GLU A 160 2.67 9.26 12.46
C GLU A 160 3.50 9.03 11.21
N ARG A 161 3.05 9.53 10.06
CA ARG A 161 3.81 9.48 8.80
C ARG A 161 5.14 10.27 8.87
N GLU A 162 5.16 11.39 9.58
CA GLU A 162 6.36 12.19 9.78
C GLU A 162 7.35 11.50 10.73
N VAL A 163 6.88 11.04 11.89
CA VAL A 163 7.71 10.35 12.89
C VAL A 163 8.23 9.01 12.40
N GLY A 164 7.41 8.24 11.69
CA GLY A 164 7.81 6.95 11.13
C GLY A 164 8.86 7.05 10.01
N ARG A 165 9.14 8.26 9.50
CA ARG A 165 10.23 8.51 8.53
C ARG A 165 11.60 8.67 9.17
N ASP A 166 11.66 8.95 10.48
CA ASP A 166 12.89 9.22 11.22
C ASP A 166 13.43 8.00 11.97
N VAL A 167 12.82 6.81 11.81
CA VAL A 167 13.22 5.52 12.39
C VAL A 167 13.57 4.54 11.27
#